data_d06ad99df37d3247306c8380c99a9451
#
_entry.id   d06ad99df37d3247306c8380c99a9451
#
_cell.length_a   1.000
_cell.length_b   1.000
_cell.length_c   1.000
_cell.angle_alpha   90.00
_cell.angle_beta   90.00
_cell.angle_gamma   90.00
#
_symmetry.space_group_name_H-M   'P 1'
#
loop_
_entity.id
_entity.type
_entity.pdbx_description
1 polymer ?
#
loop_
_entity_poly.entity_id
_entity_poly.type
_entity_poly.pdbx_seq_one_letter_code
_entity_poly.pdbx_strand_id
1 'polypeptide(L)'
;MCEAEEIFYEDERRLKESGVRNVFTPHTPINQENLFRGRMVEVQQILSTLNTPGQHVLLFGDRGVGKSSLANVTSSKLIKIAGKELVIKRCSKSDSFSSIFENVLIKCGIDISVQTKSMSGSLSVNGFGYQECTERKGFSDKVQSPSWVCDKVKDFNILLLVDEFDSIQNKDDKHKVAEVIKLLSDSNSSFKIFVVGIAESADELTAGHPSVQRCLKEIKLSKMSNRELVDIINSGSAKLKLNFTRDAKFRICGLSSGYPHFTHLIALKAAEIAIVNELVDIDIEQINEAIEKSIIDCENSLRQSYEDTVKSSSTMVIYRKVLYATALCYDEFIRSKDIRFIYKLIFEEEITQQR
;
A
#
# COMPACT_ATOMS: atom_id res chain seq x y z
N MET A 1 30.00 -17.07 24.93
CA MET A 1 29.54 -16.56 23.62
C MET A 1 30.73 -16.56 22.68
N CYS A 2 30.53 -16.83 21.41
CA CYS A 2 31.60 -16.71 20.41
C CYS A 2 31.83 -15.21 20.10
N GLU A 3 33.06 -14.81 19.82
CA GLU A 3 33.43 -13.42 19.50
C GLU A 3 32.52 -12.83 18.39
N ALA A 4 32.14 -13.65 17.39
CA ALA A 4 31.20 -13.25 16.32
C ALA A 4 29.77 -13.01 16.85
N GLU A 5 29.34 -13.69 17.88
CA GLU A 5 28.02 -13.46 18.52
C GLU A 5 28.03 -12.15 19.31
N GLU A 6 29.10 -11.82 19.99
CA GLU A 6 29.23 -10.55 20.73
C GLU A 6 29.21 -9.36 19.79
N ILE A 7 29.94 -9.41 18.67
CA ILE A 7 29.93 -8.38 17.64
C ILE A 7 28.52 -8.20 17.08
N PHE A 8 27.83 -9.28 16.73
CA PHE A 8 26.47 -9.22 16.21
C PHE A 8 25.47 -8.56 17.19
N TYR A 9 25.56 -8.89 18.48
CA TYR A 9 24.70 -8.27 19.50
C TYR A 9 25.02 -6.77 19.68
N GLU A 10 26.28 -6.38 19.60
CA GLU A 10 26.69 -4.98 19.68
C GLU A 10 26.14 -4.18 18.48
N ASP A 11 26.28 -4.69 17.26
CA ASP A 11 25.75 -4.06 16.05
C ASP A 11 24.23 -3.90 16.11
N GLU A 12 23.49 -4.95 16.49
CA GLU A 12 22.04 -4.87 16.64
C GLU A 12 21.61 -3.88 17.73
N ARG A 13 22.38 -3.76 18.80
CA ARG A 13 22.15 -2.75 19.85
C ARG A 13 22.31 -1.34 19.28
N ARG A 14 23.40 -1.06 18.56
CA ARG A 14 23.63 0.24 17.90
C ARG A 14 22.52 0.60 16.91
N LEU A 15 22.09 -0.35 16.09
CA LEU A 15 21.00 -0.16 15.15
C LEU A 15 19.67 0.14 15.86
N LYS A 16 19.38 -0.53 16.96
CA LYS A 16 18.20 -0.29 17.77
C LYS A 16 18.21 1.08 18.44
N GLU A 17 19.33 1.47 19.06
CA GLU A 17 19.51 2.75 19.74
C GLU A 17 19.45 3.94 18.75
N SER A 18 19.98 3.77 17.54
CA SER A 18 19.89 4.80 16.49
C SER A 18 18.47 5.06 16.01
N GLY A 19 17.58 4.09 16.12
CA GLY A 19 16.21 4.14 15.60
C GLY A 19 16.12 4.17 14.08
N VAL A 20 17.16 3.73 13.36
CA VAL A 20 17.24 3.77 11.89
C VAL A 20 16.06 3.10 11.22
N ARG A 21 15.60 1.97 11.76
CA ARG A 21 14.44 1.20 11.27
C ARG A 21 13.09 1.89 11.49
N ASN A 22 13.05 2.94 12.32
CA ASN A 22 11.86 3.79 12.50
C ASN A 22 11.89 5.01 11.57
N VAL A 23 13.04 5.33 10.99
CA VAL A 23 13.22 6.46 10.07
C VAL A 23 13.05 6.02 8.62
N PHE A 24 13.74 4.97 8.21
CA PHE A 24 13.56 4.36 6.91
C PHE A 24 12.73 3.08 7.05
N THR A 25 11.48 3.10 6.58
CA THR A 25 10.47 2.06 6.83
C THR A 25 9.96 1.44 5.52
N PRO A 26 10.77 0.61 4.82
CA PRO A 26 10.36 0.02 3.54
C PRO A 26 9.17 -0.93 3.69
N HIS A 27 9.06 -1.64 4.81
CA HIS A 27 8.08 -2.70 5.01
C HIS A 27 6.76 -2.25 5.64
N THR A 28 6.68 -1.00 6.13
CA THR A 28 5.48 -0.49 6.78
C THR A 28 5.08 0.87 6.24
N PRO A 29 3.78 1.12 6.03
CA PRO A 29 3.32 2.45 5.63
C PRO A 29 3.71 3.52 6.64
N ILE A 30 4.06 4.70 6.16
CA ILE A 30 4.38 5.85 7.02
C ILE A 30 3.10 6.33 7.69
N ASN A 31 3.12 6.38 9.03
CA ASN A 31 2.02 6.92 9.86
C ASN A 31 2.36 8.27 10.47
N GLN A 32 3.65 8.65 10.49
CA GLN A 32 4.14 9.88 11.10
C GLN A 32 4.24 10.99 10.07
N GLU A 33 3.54 12.11 10.30
CA GLU A 33 3.56 13.28 9.40
C GLU A 33 4.96 13.86 9.20
N ASN A 34 5.81 13.79 10.21
CA ASN A 34 7.18 14.33 10.18
C ASN A 34 8.16 13.49 9.33
N LEU A 35 7.78 12.28 8.95
CA LEU A 35 8.54 11.40 8.03
C LEU A 35 8.00 11.46 6.60
N PHE A 36 6.73 11.85 6.45
CA PHE A 36 6.10 11.93 5.14
C PHE A 36 6.63 13.12 4.35
N ARG A 37 7.08 12.90 3.12
CA ARG A 37 7.62 13.92 2.22
C ARG A 37 7.00 13.82 0.83
N GLY A 38 6.97 14.97 0.15
CA GLY A 38 6.32 15.08 -1.16
C GLY A 38 4.80 15.01 -1.11
N ARG A 39 4.18 14.85 -2.25
CA ARG A 39 2.73 14.60 -2.40
C ARG A 39 1.82 15.68 -1.84
N MET A 40 2.29 16.92 -1.71
CA MET A 40 1.50 18.00 -1.11
C MET A 40 0.26 18.34 -1.91
N VAL A 41 0.30 18.19 -3.24
CA VAL A 41 -0.84 18.42 -4.13
C VAL A 41 -1.92 17.36 -3.86
N GLU A 42 -1.53 16.09 -3.81
CA GLU A 42 -2.44 14.99 -3.55
C GLU A 42 -3.02 15.06 -2.12
N VAL A 43 -2.18 15.43 -1.12
CA VAL A 43 -2.66 15.71 0.25
C VAL A 43 -3.74 16.77 0.26
N GLN A 44 -3.53 17.90 -0.42
CA GLN A 44 -4.51 18.98 -0.50
C GLN A 44 -5.78 18.54 -1.21
N GLN A 45 -5.66 17.82 -2.33
CA GLN A 45 -6.82 17.30 -3.08
C GLN A 45 -7.65 16.36 -2.23
N ILE A 46 -7.03 15.41 -1.52
CA ILE A 46 -7.73 14.47 -0.65
C ILE A 46 -8.45 15.22 0.47
N LEU A 47 -7.76 16.11 1.19
CA LEU A 47 -8.33 16.86 2.31
C LEU A 47 -9.48 17.76 1.85
N SER A 48 -9.32 18.49 0.73
CA SER A 48 -10.38 19.32 0.15
C SER A 48 -11.60 18.49 -0.23
N THR A 49 -11.38 17.35 -0.91
CA THR A 49 -12.47 16.46 -1.33
C THR A 49 -13.24 15.88 -0.14
N LEU A 50 -12.53 15.36 0.87
CA LEU A 50 -13.18 14.77 2.04
C LEU A 50 -13.92 15.80 2.91
N ASN A 51 -13.54 17.09 2.83
CA ASN A 51 -14.26 18.18 3.47
C ASN A 51 -15.45 18.71 2.62
N THR A 52 -15.53 18.34 1.35
CA THR A 52 -16.64 18.74 0.48
C THR A 52 -17.85 17.83 0.72
N PRO A 53 -19.06 18.38 0.97
CA PRO A 53 -20.28 17.59 1.09
C PRO A 53 -20.51 16.68 -0.11
N GLY A 54 -20.98 15.45 0.11
CA GLY A 54 -21.28 14.49 -0.95
C GLY A 54 -20.09 13.96 -1.74
N GLN A 55 -18.85 14.35 -1.42
CA GLN A 55 -17.65 13.85 -2.09
C GLN A 55 -16.93 12.80 -1.27
N HIS A 56 -16.42 11.79 -1.95
CA HIS A 56 -15.60 10.69 -1.43
C HIS A 56 -14.31 10.59 -2.25
N VAL A 57 -13.34 9.79 -1.80
CA VAL A 57 -12.03 9.67 -2.48
C VAL A 57 -11.75 8.24 -2.90
N LEU A 58 -11.24 8.07 -4.11
CA LEU A 58 -10.61 6.87 -4.62
C LEU A 58 -9.15 7.20 -4.98
N LEU A 59 -8.21 6.58 -4.26
CA LEU A 59 -6.78 6.68 -4.50
C LEU A 59 -6.28 5.38 -5.12
N PHE A 60 -5.74 5.45 -6.32
CA PHE A 60 -5.26 4.28 -7.04
C PHE A 60 -3.92 4.53 -7.73
N GLY A 61 -3.27 3.49 -8.23
CA GLY A 61 -1.97 3.52 -8.88
C GLY A 61 -1.15 2.27 -8.58
N ASP A 62 0.10 2.24 -9.06
CA ASP A 62 0.98 1.09 -8.95
C ASP A 62 1.28 0.67 -7.50
N ARG A 63 1.71 -0.57 -7.33
CA ARG A 63 2.24 -1.04 -6.05
C ARG A 63 3.54 -0.31 -5.69
N GLY A 64 3.74 0.04 -4.43
CA GLY A 64 4.96 0.67 -3.94
C GLY A 64 5.07 2.18 -4.15
N VAL A 65 4.09 2.86 -4.77
CA VAL A 65 4.11 4.32 -4.98
C VAL A 65 3.74 5.13 -3.72
N GLY A 66 3.37 4.46 -2.62
CA GLY A 66 3.12 5.11 -1.32
C GLY A 66 1.64 5.42 -1.03
N LYS A 67 0.66 4.75 -1.68
CA LYS A 67 -0.78 4.97 -1.48
C LYS A 67 -1.21 4.86 -0.01
N SER A 68 -0.89 3.75 0.67
CA SER A 68 -1.29 3.54 2.07
C SER A 68 -0.65 4.55 3.02
N SER A 69 0.59 4.97 2.76
CA SER A 69 1.24 6.06 3.53
C SER A 69 0.52 7.38 3.36
N LEU A 70 0.18 7.75 2.11
CA LEU A 70 -0.58 8.97 1.82
C LEU A 70 -1.97 8.93 2.48
N ALA A 71 -2.68 7.81 2.39
CA ALA A 71 -3.98 7.62 2.99
C ALA A 71 -3.94 7.74 4.52
N ASN A 72 -2.97 7.10 5.18
CA ASN A 72 -2.81 7.18 6.63
C ASN A 72 -2.52 8.60 7.12
N VAL A 73 -1.57 9.30 6.47
CA VAL A 73 -1.19 10.67 6.85
C VAL A 73 -2.33 11.65 6.61
N THR A 74 -3.02 11.56 5.47
CA THR A 74 -4.17 12.45 5.17
C THR A 74 -5.35 12.18 6.08
N SER A 75 -5.64 10.91 6.39
CA SER A 75 -6.69 10.54 7.35
C SER A 75 -6.40 11.09 8.75
N SER A 76 -5.16 10.97 9.23
CA SER A 76 -4.74 11.53 10.52
C SER A 76 -4.88 13.06 10.56
N LYS A 77 -4.57 13.76 9.46
CA LYS A 77 -4.78 15.21 9.35
C LYS A 77 -6.26 15.58 9.35
N LEU A 78 -7.09 14.83 8.63
CA LEU A 78 -8.53 15.07 8.57
C LEU A 78 -9.20 14.90 9.93
N ILE A 79 -8.77 13.91 10.73
CA ILE A 79 -9.25 13.72 12.11
C ILE A 79 -9.00 14.99 12.93
N LYS A 80 -7.79 15.54 12.87
CA LYS A 80 -7.41 16.76 13.60
C LYS A 80 -8.20 18.00 13.15
N ILE A 81 -8.48 18.12 11.83
CA ILE A 81 -9.13 19.30 11.24
C ILE A 81 -10.65 19.23 11.38
N ALA A 82 -11.26 18.08 11.07
CA ALA A 82 -12.71 17.93 10.97
C ALA A 82 -13.35 17.18 12.13
N GLY A 83 -12.57 16.77 13.14
CA GLY A 83 -13.07 16.02 14.30
C GLY A 83 -13.73 14.68 13.93
N LYS A 84 -13.34 14.09 12.77
CA LYS A 84 -13.90 12.82 12.33
C LYS A 84 -13.28 11.66 13.10
N GLU A 85 -14.09 10.64 13.32
CA GLU A 85 -13.62 9.37 13.85
C GLU A 85 -13.13 8.49 12.72
N LEU A 86 -11.95 7.86 12.87
CA LEU A 86 -11.36 7.00 11.84
C LEU A 86 -11.70 5.54 12.10
N VAL A 87 -12.15 4.86 11.06
CA VAL A 87 -12.23 3.41 10.98
C VAL A 87 -11.41 2.95 9.79
N ILE A 88 -10.49 2.01 10.00
CA ILE A 88 -9.65 1.45 8.93
C ILE A 88 -10.04 0.00 8.71
N LYS A 89 -10.34 -0.33 7.45
CA LYS A 89 -10.49 -1.70 6.95
C LYS A 89 -9.41 -1.97 5.93
N ARG A 90 -8.53 -2.93 6.20
CA ARG A 90 -7.64 -3.51 5.20
C ARG A 90 -8.31 -4.73 4.62
N CYS A 91 -8.46 -4.76 3.30
CA CYS A 91 -9.15 -5.83 2.62
C CYS A 91 -8.22 -6.99 2.29
N SER A 92 -8.78 -8.18 2.23
CA SER A 92 -8.15 -9.42 1.82
C SER A 92 -9.02 -10.14 0.79
N LYS A 93 -8.53 -11.22 0.20
CA LYS A 93 -9.28 -12.02 -0.78
C LYS A 93 -10.57 -12.63 -0.21
N SER A 94 -10.64 -12.85 1.09
CA SER A 94 -11.80 -13.42 1.78
C SER A 94 -12.84 -12.38 2.21
N ASP A 95 -12.54 -11.08 2.04
CA ASP A 95 -13.45 -10.02 2.43
C ASP A 95 -14.59 -9.84 1.45
N SER A 96 -15.75 -9.46 1.99
CA SER A 96 -16.99 -9.20 1.29
C SER A 96 -17.52 -7.80 1.63
N PHE A 97 -18.58 -7.38 0.94
CA PHE A 97 -19.29 -6.13 1.25
C PHE A 97 -19.63 -6.00 2.75
N SER A 98 -20.18 -7.05 3.35
CA SER A 98 -20.56 -7.04 4.78
C SER A 98 -19.35 -6.84 5.68
N SER A 99 -18.24 -7.51 5.41
CA SER A 99 -17.03 -7.43 6.24
C SER A 99 -16.36 -6.05 6.18
N ILE A 100 -16.55 -5.30 5.09
CA ILE A 100 -16.04 -3.92 4.97
C ILE A 100 -16.73 -3.01 5.98
N PHE A 101 -18.05 -3.14 6.13
CA PHE A 101 -18.83 -2.26 7.00
C PHE A 101 -18.98 -2.77 8.44
N GLU A 102 -18.59 -4.01 8.73
CA GLU A 102 -18.74 -4.64 10.05
C GLU A 102 -18.23 -3.75 11.19
N ASN A 103 -16.94 -3.38 11.14
CA ASN A 103 -16.33 -2.60 12.20
C ASN A 103 -16.97 -1.22 12.39
N VAL A 104 -17.43 -0.62 11.29
CA VAL A 104 -18.15 0.66 11.35
C VAL A 104 -19.51 0.50 12.01
N LEU A 105 -20.28 -0.52 11.62
CA LEU A 105 -21.60 -0.78 12.18
C LEU A 105 -21.53 -1.08 13.68
N ILE A 106 -20.57 -1.91 14.10
CA ILE A 106 -20.31 -2.19 15.52
C ILE A 106 -19.96 -0.91 16.28
N LYS A 107 -19.09 -0.07 15.69
CA LYS A 107 -18.68 1.21 16.29
C LYS A 107 -19.85 2.19 16.42
N CYS A 108 -20.79 2.15 15.49
CA CYS A 108 -22.06 2.90 15.55
C CYS A 108 -23.07 2.29 16.56
N GLY A 109 -22.74 1.23 17.26
CA GLY A 109 -23.63 0.57 18.23
C GLY A 109 -24.74 -0.28 17.57
N ILE A 110 -24.55 -0.67 16.30
CA ILE A 110 -25.54 -1.44 15.54
C ILE A 110 -25.25 -2.93 15.71
N ASP A 111 -26.22 -3.66 16.26
CA ASP A 111 -26.12 -5.12 16.36
C ASP A 111 -26.33 -5.77 14.98
N ILE A 112 -25.29 -6.41 14.48
CA ILE A 112 -25.26 -7.09 13.19
C ILE A 112 -25.26 -8.62 13.33
N SER A 113 -25.31 -9.14 14.56
CA SER A 113 -25.29 -10.58 14.83
C SER A 113 -26.64 -11.24 14.56
N VAL A 114 -26.64 -12.36 13.87
CA VAL A 114 -27.82 -13.26 13.77
C VAL A 114 -27.64 -14.37 14.81
N GLN A 115 -28.56 -14.42 15.74
CA GLN A 115 -28.68 -15.61 16.63
C GLN A 115 -29.49 -16.66 15.89
N THR A 116 -28.83 -17.70 15.39
CA THR A 116 -29.53 -18.89 14.89
C THR A 116 -29.76 -19.84 16.06
N LYS A 117 -31.03 -20.02 16.43
CA LYS A 117 -31.38 -21.06 17.41
C LYS A 117 -31.39 -22.40 16.68
N SER A 118 -30.37 -23.22 16.91
CA SER A 118 -30.42 -24.61 16.50
C SER A 118 -31.01 -25.45 17.65
N MET A 119 -32.15 -26.07 17.43
CA MET A 119 -32.66 -27.10 18.31
C MET A 119 -32.00 -28.42 17.96
N SER A 120 -31.10 -28.89 18.78
CA SER A 120 -30.59 -30.26 18.69
C SER A 120 -31.37 -31.15 19.66
N GLY A 121 -32.14 -32.09 19.11
CA GLY A 121 -32.78 -33.16 19.91
C GLY A 121 -31.75 -34.24 20.20
N SER A 122 -31.43 -34.51 21.46
CA SER A 122 -30.71 -35.69 21.86
C SER A 122 -31.66 -36.75 22.47
N LEU A 123 -31.61 -37.99 21.96
CA LEU A 123 -32.28 -39.12 22.55
C LEU A 123 -31.41 -39.61 23.71
N SER A 124 -31.89 -39.38 24.94
CA SER A 124 -31.31 -40.01 26.12
C SER A 124 -32.28 -41.06 26.68
N VAL A 125 -31.74 -42.09 27.35
CA VAL A 125 -32.47 -43.23 27.88
C VAL A 125 -33.62 -42.86 28.87
N ASN A 126 -33.70 -41.59 29.30
CA ASN A 126 -34.65 -41.08 30.29
C ASN A 126 -35.58 -39.94 29.79
N GLY A 127 -35.72 -39.74 28.48
CA GLY A 127 -36.64 -38.76 27.95
C GLY A 127 -36.02 -37.81 26.92
N PHE A 128 -36.88 -37.12 26.17
CA PHE A 128 -36.44 -36.09 25.22
C PHE A 128 -35.93 -34.83 25.96
N GLY A 129 -34.61 -34.55 25.90
CA GLY A 129 -34.05 -33.29 26.35
C GLY A 129 -33.75 -32.41 25.15
N TYR A 130 -34.29 -31.19 25.12
CA TYR A 130 -33.89 -30.14 24.15
C TYR A 130 -32.86 -29.29 24.81
N GLN A 131 -31.66 -29.24 24.22
CA GLN A 131 -30.62 -28.30 24.62
C GLN A 131 -30.58 -27.16 23.59
N GLU A 132 -30.90 -25.95 24.01
CA GLU A 132 -30.85 -24.77 23.17
C GLU A 132 -29.39 -24.32 23.10
N CYS A 133 -28.70 -24.60 21.99
CA CYS A 133 -27.38 -24.06 21.70
C CYS A 133 -27.53 -22.81 20.83
N THR A 134 -27.19 -21.67 21.37
CA THR A 134 -27.15 -20.42 20.62
C THR A 134 -25.75 -20.30 19.98
N GLU A 135 -25.64 -20.60 18.70
CA GLU A 135 -24.43 -20.30 17.94
C GLU A 135 -24.58 -18.94 17.25
N ARG A 136 -23.60 -18.07 17.47
CA ARG A 136 -23.47 -16.85 16.66
C ARG A 136 -22.93 -17.25 15.30
N LYS A 137 -23.76 -17.29 14.26
CA LYS A 137 -23.34 -17.55 12.89
C LYS A 137 -23.79 -16.42 11.96
N GLY A 138 -22.81 -15.78 11.34
CA GLY A 138 -23.00 -14.91 10.18
C GLY A 138 -23.53 -13.51 10.48
N PHE A 139 -23.51 -12.71 9.43
CA PHE A 139 -24.10 -11.37 9.40
C PHE A 139 -25.60 -11.46 9.12
N SER A 140 -26.36 -10.50 9.65
CA SER A 140 -27.75 -10.32 9.22
C SER A 140 -27.82 -10.09 7.71
N ASP A 141 -28.77 -10.72 7.00
CA ASP A 141 -28.98 -10.50 5.55
C ASP A 141 -29.15 -9.01 5.21
N LYS A 142 -29.60 -8.20 6.17
CA LYS A 142 -29.72 -6.75 6.05
C LYS A 142 -28.41 -6.05 5.78
N VAL A 143 -27.28 -6.55 6.32
CA VAL A 143 -25.95 -5.99 6.09
C VAL A 143 -25.49 -6.16 4.64
N GLN A 144 -26.18 -7.00 3.85
CA GLN A 144 -25.94 -7.14 2.41
C GLN A 144 -26.60 -6.03 1.57
N SER A 145 -27.46 -5.20 2.16
CA SER A 145 -28.17 -4.13 1.47
C SER A 145 -27.42 -2.79 1.58
N PRO A 146 -26.97 -2.20 0.46
CA PRO A 146 -26.33 -0.90 0.44
C PRO A 146 -27.17 0.23 1.07
N SER A 147 -28.49 0.23 0.78
CA SER A 147 -29.42 1.23 1.33
C SER A 147 -29.54 1.13 2.84
N TRP A 148 -29.64 -0.10 3.37
CA TRP A 148 -29.68 -0.31 4.83
C TRP A 148 -28.40 0.15 5.51
N VAL A 149 -27.24 -0.19 4.95
CA VAL A 149 -25.93 0.28 5.47
C VAL A 149 -25.87 1.80 5.46
N CYS A 150 -26.24 2.45 4.35
CA CYS A 150 -26.27 3.90 4.23
C CYS A 150 -27.14 4.54 5.32
N ASP A 151 -28.38 4.05 5.50
CA ASP A 151 -29.31 4.57 6.52
C ASP A 151 -28.77 4.45 7.95
N LYS A 152 -27.95 3.43 8.20
CA LYS A 152 -27.37 3.22 9.53
C LYS A 152 -26.14 4.08 9.81
N VAL A 153 -25.37 4.46 8.79
CA VAL A 153 -24.08 5.16 9.00
C VAL A 153 -24.12 6.65 8.63
N LYS A 154 -25.10 7.11 7.85
CA LYS A 154 -25.13 8.46 7.24
C LYS A 154 -24.99 9.62 8.22
N ASP A 155 -25.48 9.48 9.45
CA ASP A 155 -25.50 10.54 10.45
C ASP A 155 -24.24 10.57 11.34
N PHE A 156 -23.36 9.62 11.19
CA PHE A 156 -22.12 9.54 11.96
C PHE A 156 -20.98 10.33 11.31
N ASN A 157 -20.23 11.06 12.11
CA ASN A 157 -19.07 11.81 11.64
C ASN A 157 -17.81 10.93 11.57
N ILE A 158 -17.85 9.91 10.71
CA ILE A 158 -16.81 8.90 10.57
C ILE A 158 -16.15 9.02 9.19
N LEU A 159 -14.82 8.77 9.15
CA LEU A 159 -14.07 8.46 7.95
C LEU A 159 -13.78 6.96 7.93
N LEU A 160 -14.33 6.24 6.96
CA LEU A 160 -13.99 4.86 6.67
C LEU A 160 -12.87 4.83 5.61
N LEU A 161 -11.68 4.42 6.01
CA LEU A 161 -10.56 4.14 5.11
C LEU A 161 -10.57 2.66 4.74
N VAL A 162 -10.79 2.37 3.46
CA VAL A 162 -10.77 1.01 2.90
C VAL A 162 -9.48 0.85 2.10
N ASP A 163 -8.50 0.16 2.66
CA ASP A 163 -7.20 -0.09 2.01
C ASP A 163 -7.15 -1.49 1.39
N GLU A 164 -6.31 -1.66 0.35
CA GLU A 164 -6.18 -2.91 -0.41
C GLU A 164 -7.51 -3.38 -1.04
N PHE A 165 -8.34 -2.44 -1.48
CA PHE A 165 -9.68 -2.72 -2.03
C PHE A 165 -9.65 -3.59 -3.30
N ASP A 166 -8.55 -3.56 -4.05
CA ASP A 166 -8.28 -4.44 -5.19
C ASP A 166 -8.25 -5.92 -4.83
N SER A 167 -7.91 -6.26 -3.58
CA SER A 167 -7.90 -7.65 -3.09
C SER A 167 -9.27 -8.33 -3.13
N ILE A 168 -10.36 -7.56 -3.11
CA ILE A 168 -11.74 -8.09 -3.20
C ILE A 168 -11.95 -8.66 -4.60
N GLN A 169 -12.26 -9.97 -4.66
CA GLN A 169 -12.42 -10.68 -5.93
C GLN A 169 -13.83 -10.54 -6.51
N ASN A 170 -14.84 -10.41 -5.65
CA ASN A 170 -16.24 -10.35 -6.07
C ASN A 170 -16.59 -8.95 -6.59
N LYS A 171 -16.96 -8.86 -7.87
CA LYS A 171 -17.39 -7.61 -8.51
C LYS A 171 -18.69 -7.05 -7.93
N ASP A 172 -19.62 -7.93 -7.51
CA ASP A 172 -20.88 -7.51 -6.90
C ASP A 172 -20.64 -6.80 -5.57
N ASP A 173 -19.69 -7.27 -4.76
CA ASP A 173 -19.31 -6.58 -3.52
C ASP A 173 -18.70 -5.18 -3.80
N LYS A 174 -17.89 -5.04 -4.84
CA LYS A 174 -17.37 -3.73 -5.29
C LYS A 174 -18.50 -2.81 -5.75
N HIS A 175 -19.46 -3.33 -6.52
CA HIS A 175 -20.67 -2.58 -6.92
C HIS A 175 -21.49 -2.09 -5.73
N LYS A 176 -21.71 -2.94 -4.72
CA LYS A 176 -22.43 -2.57 -3.51
C LYS A 176 -21.72 -1.46 -2.73
N VAL A 177 -20.38 -1.48 -2.64
CA VAL A 177 -19.62 -0.38 -2.03
C VAL A 177 -19.80 0.92 -2.81
N ALA A 178 -19.74 0.87 -4.14
CA ALA A 178 -19.98 2.01 -5.00
C ALA A 178 -21.41 2.57 -4.83
N GLU A 179 -22.40 1.70 -4.68
CA GLU A 179 -23.79 2.11 -4.40
C GLU A 179 -23.91 2.81 -3.04
N VAL A 180 -23.26 2.32 -1.97
CA VAL A 180 -23.23 3.02 -0.68
C VAL A 180 -22.62 4.41 -0.81
N ILE A 181 -21.50 4.55 -1.54
CA ILE A 181 -20.87 5.84 -1.80
C ILE A 181 -21.85 6.81 -2.46
N LYS A 182 -22.58 6.36 -3.47
CA LYS A 182 -23.62 7.17 -4.13
C LYS A 182 -24.73 7.58 -3.17
N LEU A 183 -25.29 6.64 -2.42
CA LEU A 183 -26.39 6.90 -1.47
C LEU A 183 -25.97 7.89 -0.36
N LEU A 184 -24.75 7.76 0.17
CA LEU A 184 -24.18 8.71 1.13
C LEU A 184 -24.01 10.10 0.54
N SER A 185 -23.60 10.19 -0.72
CA SER A 185 -23.47 11.44 -1.45
C SER A 185 -24.83 12.11 -1.65
N ASP A 186 -25.84 11.36 -2.10
CA ASP A 186 -27.19 11.86 -2.35
C ASP A 186 -27.90 12.30 -1.05
N SER A 187 -27.55 11.71 0.11
CA SER A 187 -28.08 12.08 1.43
C SER A 187 -27.33 13.23 2.10
N ASN A 188 -26.33 13.82 1.46
CA ASN A 188 -25.44 14.86 2.03
C ASN A 188 -24.83 14.45 3.37
N SER A 189 -24.45 13.19 3.50
CA SER A 189 -23.94 12.58 4.72
C SER A 189 -22.62 13.17 5.20
N SER A 190 -22.44 13.26 6.53
CA SER A 190 -21.17 13.54 7.15
C SER A 190 -20.20 12.36 7.11
N PHE A 191 -20.71 11.15 6.91
CA PHE A 191 -19.90 9.94 6.74
C PHE A 191 -19.11 9.99 5.44
N LYS A 192 -17.79 9.69 5.52
CA LYS A 192 -16.90 9.73 4.35
C LYS A 192 -16.26 8.36 4.12
N ILE A 193 -16.09 8.01 2.85
CA ILE A 193 -15.37 6.81 2.44
C ILE A 193 -14.14 7.22 1.65
N PHE A 194 -13.01 6.65 2.02
CA PHE A 194 -11.74 6.81 1.35
C PHE A 194 -11.25 5.42 0.91
N VAL A 195 -11.34 5.12 -0.37
CA VAL A 195 -10.95 3.84 -0.97
C VAL A 195 -9.53 3.94 -1.51
N VAL A 196 -8.73 2.92 -1.25
CA VAL A 196 -7.35 2.80 -1.73
C VAL A 196 -7.16 1.42 -2.36
N GLY A 197 -6.54 1.38 -3.55
CA GLY A 197 -6.30 0.11 -4.23
C GLY A 197 -5.23 0.19 -5.33
N ILE A 198 -4.78 -0.97 -5.79
CA ILE A 198 -3.91 -1.11 -6.94
C ILE A 198 -4.78 -1.24 -8.18
N ALA A 199 -4.66 -0.33 -9.14
CA ALA A 199 -5.36 -0.37 -10.41
C ALA A 199 -4.69 0.57 -11.42
N GLU A 200 -4.87 0.30 -12.70
CA GLU A 200 -4.48 1.21 -13.78
C GLU A 200 -5.55 2.28 -14.02
N SER A 201 -6.81 1.94 -13.74
CA SER A 201 -7.97 2.83 -13.88
C SER A 201 -8.92 2.72 -12.67
N ALA A 202 -9.72 3.76 -12.45
CA ALA A 202 -10.72 3.76 -11.40
C ALA A 202 -11.85 2.75 -11.66
N ASP A 203 -12.18 2.48 -12.92
CA ASP A 203 -13.23 1.54 -13.32
C ASP A 203 -12.98 0.12 -12.81
N GLU A 204 -11.72 -0.30 -12.71
CA GLU A 204 -11.37 -1.61 -12.16
C GLU A 204 -11.77 -1.76 -10.69
N LEU A 205 -11.71 -0.67 -9.93
CA LEU A 205 -12.04 -0.66 -8.50
C LEU A 205 -13.53 -0.43 -8.24
N THR A 206 -14.18 0.38 -9.08
CA THR A 206 -15.61 0.68 -8.95
C THR A 206 -16.50 -0.31 -9.72
N ALA A 207 -15.89 -1.30 -10.37
CA ALA A 207 -16.53 -2.25 -11.27
C ALA A 207 -17.34 -1.55 -12.39
N GLY A 208 -16.90 -0.34 -12.81
CA GLY A 208 -17.52 0.43 -13.89
C GLY A 208 -18.88 1.04 -13.53
N HIS A 209 -19.17 1.34 -12.24
CA HIS A 209 -20.45 1.92 -11.81
C HIS A 209 -20.58 3.39 -12.25
N PRO A 210 -21.37 3.73 -13.30
CA PRO A 210 -21.34 5.07 -13.92
C PRO A 210 -21.82 6.19 -12.99
N SER A 211 -22.73 5.87 -12.06
CA SER A 211 -23.36 6.87 -11.18
C SER A 211 -22.43 7.37 -10.08
N VAL A 212 -21.28 6.72 -9.86
CA VAL A 212 -20.34 7.08 -8.78
C VAL A 212 -19.37 8.19 -9.19
N GLN A 213 -19.13 8.37 -10.48
CA GLN A 213 -18.13 9.32 -11.00
C GLN A 213 -18.32 10.76 -10.50
N ARG A 214 -19.57 11.21 -10.27
CA ARG A 214 -19.83 12.57 -9.77
C ARG A 214 -19.49 12.77 -8.27
N CYS A 215 -19.53 11.69 -7.47
CA CYS A 215 -19.37 11.75 -6.01
C CYS A 215 -18.06 11.12 -5.51
N LEU A 216 -17.31 10.50 -6.41
CA LEU A 216 -16.03 9.85 -6.11
C LEU A 216 -14.90 10.58 -6.84
N LYS A 217 -14.09 11.34 -6.09
CA LYS A 217 -12.90 11.98 -6.65
C LYS A 217 -11.81 10.93 -6.85
N GLU A 218 -11.48 10.71 -8.10
CA GLU A 218 -10.42 9.81 -8.52
C GLU A 218 -9.06 10.53 -8.48
N ILE A 219 -8.10 9.94 -7.75
CA ILE A 219 -6.75 10.45 -7.63
C ILE A 219 -5.79 9.31 -8.01
N LYS A 220 -5.15 9.46 -9.16
CA LYS A 220 -4.10 8.53 -9.60
C LYS A 220 -2.77 8.95 -8.98
N LEU A 221 -2.18 8.07 -8.17
CA LEU A 221 -0.87 8.30 -7.57
C LEU A 221 0.23 7.77 -8.49
N SER A 222 0.91 8.68 -9.16
CA SER A 222 2.03 8.38 -10.05
C SER A 222 3.32 8.11 -9.27
N LYS A 223 4.37 7.70 -9.94
CA LYS A 223 5.73 7.59 -9.37
C LYS A 223 6.20 8.95 -8.84
N MET A 224 7.05 8.94 -7.82
CA MET A 224 7.65 10.16 -7.26
C MET A 224 8.75 10.70 -8.17
N SER A 225 8.86 12.01 -8.22
CA SER A 225 9.99 12.68 -8.86
C SER A 225 11.29 12.45 -8.08
N ASN A 226 12.44 12.57 -8.76
CA ASN A 226 13.75 12.47 -8.09
C ASN A 226 13.90 13.49 -6.94
N ARG A 227 13.30 14.68 -7.06
CA ARG A 227 13.31 15.69 -6.00
C ARG A 227 12.60 15.18 -4.74
N GLU A 228 11.44 14.60 -4.89
CA GLU A 228 10.67 14.04 -3.76
C GLU A 228 11.41 12.86 -3.12
N LEU A 229 12.07 11.99 -3.91
CA LEU A 229 12.89 10.91 -3.39
C LEU A 229 14.09 11.43 -2.60
N VAL A 230 14.77 12.49 -3.10
CA VAL A 230 15.87 13.16 -2.38
C VAL A 230 15.36 13.78 -1.07
N ASP A 231 14.15 14.33 -1.04
CA ASP A 231 13.56 14.87 0.19
C ASP A 231 13.31 13.79 1.25
N ILE A 232 12.96 12.57 0.84
CA ILE A 232 12.87 11.40 1.74
C ILE A 232 14.25 11.12 2.36
N ILE A 233 15.29 11.01 1.52
CA ILE A 233 16.66 10.71 1.97
C ILE A 233 17.14 11.81 2.93
N ASN A 234 16.99 13.09 2.56
CA ASN A 234 17.41 14.23 3.37
C ASN A 234 16.70 14.27 4.73
N SER A 235 15.40 13.98 4.75
CA SER A 235 14.64 13.94 5.98
C SER A 235 15.09 12.82 6.93
N GLY A 236 15.38 11.65 6.36
CA GLY A 236 15.89 10.52 7.13
C GLY A 236 17.30 10.76 7.65
N SER A 237 18.20 11.22 6.79
CA SER A 237 19.61 11.50 7.12
C SER A 237 19.74 12.56 8.22
N ALA A 238 18.93 13.62 8.15
CA ALA A 238 18.93 14.66 9.18
C ALA A 238 18.55 14.13 10.58
N LYS A 239 17.59 13.19 10.64
CA LYS A 239 17.19 12.56 11.92
C LYS A 239 18.24 11.64 12.50
N LEU A 240 18.97 10.95 11.63
CA LEU A 240 20.02 9.99 12.00
C LEU A 240 21.40 10.67 12.18
N LYS A 241 21.50 11.98 11.87
CA LYS A 241 22.78 12.73 11.83
C LYS A 241 23.79 12.11 10.87
N LEU A 242 23.31 11.52 9.79
CA LEU A 242 24.08 10.96 8.69
C LEU A 242 24.07 11.93 7.50
N ASN A 243 25.06 11.83 6.62
CA ASN A 243 25.15 12.64 5.41
C ASN A 243 25.30 11.75 4.18
N PHE A 244 24.24 11.66 3.36
CA PHE A 244 24.36 11.02 2.06
C PHE A 244 24.96 11.99 1.07
N THR A 245 26.04 11.57 0.40
CA THR A 245 26.68 12.39 -0.65
C THR A 245 25.73 12.61 -1.83
N ARG A 246 26.04 13.56 -2.71
CA ARG A 246 25.25 13.83 -3.91
C ARG A 246 25.14 12.60 -4.81
N ASP A 247 26.26 11.91 -5.00
CA ASP A 247 26.34 10.74 -5.88
C ASP A 247 25.59 9.54 -5.29
N ALA A 248 25.65 9.35 -3.97
CA ALA A 248 24.85 8.37 -3.25
C ALA A 248 23.33 8.60 -3.45
N LYS A 249 22.87 9.86 -3.27
CA LYS A 249 21.47 10.24 -3.51
C LYS A 249 21.05 9.99 -4.96
N PHE A 250 21.88 10.39 -5.91
CA PHE A 250 21.61 10.18 -7.33
C PHE A 250 21.49 8.69 -7.66
N ARG A 251 22.39 7.87 -7.13
CA ARG A 251 22.37 6.41 -7.32
C ARG A 251 21.11 5.77 -6.73
N ILE A 252 20.70 6.15 -5.51
CA ILE A 252 19.46 5.66 -4.89
C ILE A 252 18.25 6.05 -5.74
N CYS A 253 18.14 7.31 -6.16
CA CYS A 253 17.00 7.79 -6.96
C CYS A 253 16.89 7.06 -8.30
N GLY A 254 18.01 6.84 -8.98
CA GLY A 254 18.03 6.10 -10.24
C GLY A 254 17.53 4.67 -10.10
N LEU A 255 18.00 3.96 -9.06
CA LEU A 255 17.56 2.58 -8.79
C LEU A 255 16.11 2.50 -8.29
N SER A 256 15.67 3.49 -7.54
CA SER A 256 14.31 3.55 -7.02
C SER A 256 13.27 3.79 -8.12
N SER A 257 13.66 4.37 -9.26
CA SER A 257 12.78 4.62 -10.43
C SER A 257 11.43 5.25 -10.06
N GLY A 258 11.42 6.17 -9.08
CA GLY A 258 10.20 6.84 -8.59
C GLY A 258 9.38 6.07 -7.55
N TYR A 259 9.84 4.90 -7.11
CA TYR A 259 9.15 4.12 -6.08
C TYR A 259 9.76 4.38 -4.69
N PRO A 260 9.07 5.09 -3.78
CA PRO A 260 9.58 5.40 -2.44
C PRO A 260 9.92 4.16 -1.60
N HIS A 261 9.25 3.02 -1.85
CA HIS A 261 9.57 1.76 -1.20
C HIS A 261 11.06 1.38 -1.38
N PHE A 262 11.56 1.43 -2.62
CA PHE A 262 12.97 1.11 -2.89
C PHE A 262 13.92 2.19 -2.36
N THR A 263 13.51 3.47 -2.36
CA THR A 263 14.29 4.54 -1.73
C THR A 263 14.48 4.26 -0.24
N HIS A 264 13.41 3.91 0.48
CA HIS A 264 13.49 3.54 1.89
C HIS A 264 14.34 2.29 2.11
N LEU A 265 14.22 1.28 1.25
CA LEU A 265 14.97 0.02 1.39
C LEU A 265 16.48 0.24 1.25
N ILE A 266 16.90 0.90 0.17
CA ILE A 266 18.33 1.13 -0.08
C ILE A 266 18.90 2.10 0.96
N ALA A 267 18.18 3.17 1.29
CA ALA A 267 18.62 4.13 2.31
C ALA A 267 18.69 3.51 3.71
N LEU A 268 17.80 2.59 4.06
CA LEU A 268 17.85 1.83 5.31
C LEU A 268 19.15 1.03 5.39
N LYS A 269 19.43 0.21 4.37
CA LYS A 269 20.61 -0.65 4.36
C LYS A 269 21.91 0.16 4.37
N ALA A 270 21.97 1.26 3.61
CA ALA A 270 23.14 2.14 3.62
C ALA A 270 23.35 2.82 4.98
N ALA A 271 22.27 3.25 5.63
CA ALA A 271 22.34 3.83 6.97
C ALA A 271 22.71 2.78 8.04
N GLU A 272 22.20 1.55 7.96
CA GLU A 272 22.61 0.43 8.84
C GLU A 272 24.12 0.16 8.71
N ILE A 273 24.64 0.10 7.48
CA ILE A 273 26.09 -0.07 7.22
C ILE A 273 26.89 1.07 7.84
N ALA A 274 26.48 2.33 7.63
CA ALA A 274 27.17 3.49 8.17
C ALA A 274 27.19 3.50 9.70
N ILE A 275 26.08 3.17 10.36
CA ILE A 275 25.96 3.13 11.83
C ILE A 275 26.86 2.04 12.42
N VAL A 276 26.87 0.85 11.84
CA VAL A 276 27.72 -0.26 12.29
C VAL A 276 29.20 0.09 12.16
N ASN A 277 29.58 0.72 11.04
CA ASN A 277 30.98 1.10 10.78
C ASN A 277 31.35 2.49 11.36
N GLU A 278 30.48 3.11 12.17
CA GLU A 278 30.69 4.44 12.78
C GLU A 278 30.99 5.55 11.76
N LEU A 279 30.44 5.44 10.56
CA LEU A 279 30.56 6.42 9.49
C LEU A 279 29.48 7.48 9.61
N VAL A 280 29.84 8.73 9.30
CA VAL A 280 28.88 9.84 9.19
C VAL A 280 28.47 10.06 7.74
N ASP A 281 29.42 9.94 6.82
CA ASP A 281 29.21 10.12 5.39
C ASP A 281 28.92 8.79 4.71
N ILE A 282 27.91 8.80 3.86
CA ILE A 282 27.47 7.65 3.04
C ILE A 282 27.68 8.01 1.58
N ASP A 283 28.57 7.29 0.91
CA ASP A 283 28.88 7.49 -0.50
C ASP A 283 28.52 6.27 -1.37
N ILE A 284 29.04 6.21 -2.57
CA ILE A 284 28.76 5.14 -3.55
C ILE A 284 29.16 3.76 -3.04
N GLU A 285 30.19 3.65 -2.22
CA GLU A 285 30.68 2.36 -1.70
C GLU A 285 29.63 1.74 -0.78
N GLN A 286 29.14 2.49 0.22
CA GLN A 286 28.07 2.03 1.11
C GLN A 286 26.77 1.76 0.35
N ILE A 287 26.47 2.53 -0.71
CA ILE A 287 25.29 2.28 -1.54
C ILE A 287 25.43 0.96 -2.31
N ASN A 288 26.59 0.64 -2.88
CA ASN A 288 26.78 -0.62 -3.59
C ASN A 288 26.62 -1.82 -2.64
N GLU A 289 27.18 -1.77 -1.44
CA GLU A 289 26.99 -2.79 -0.42
C GLU A 289 25.50 -2.89 0.02
N ALA A 290 24.84 -1.74 0.18
CA ALA A 290 23.42 -1.67 0.51
C ALA A 290 22.53 -2.31 -0.56
N ILE A 291 22.87 -2.16 -1.84
CA ILE A 291 22.16 -2.79 -2.96
C ILE A 291 22.25 -4.31 -2.87
N GLU A 292 23.44 -4.87 -2.64
CA GLU A 292 23.63 -6.30 -2.49
C GLU A 292 22.78 -6.87 -1.35
N LYS A 293 22.78 -6.21 -0.18
CA LYS A 293 21.94 -6.58 0.95
C LYS A 293 20.44 -6.43 0.65
N SER A 294 20.06 -5.37 -0.09
CA SER A 294 18.66 -5.12 -0.46
C SER A 294 18.09 -6.17 -1.41
N ILE A 295 18.91 -6.75 -2.29
CA ILE A 295 18.51 -7.83 -3.20
C ILE A 295 18.10 -9.08 -2.41
N ILE A 296 18.78 -9.37 -1.31
CA ILE A 296 18.48 -10.51 -0.43
C ILE A 296 17.11 -10.31 0.22
N ASP A 297 16.79 -9.08 0.62
CA ASP A 297 15.52 -8.71 1.29
C ASP A 297 14.38 -8.43 0.31
N CYS A 298 14.65 -8.51 -1.00
CA CYS A 298 13.62 -8.30 -2.02
C CYS A 298 12.50 -9.33 -1.91
N GLU A 299 11.26 -8.89 -2.15
CA GLU A 299 10.09 -9.78 -2.10
C GLU A 299 10.29 -11.02 -2.97
N ASN A 300 10.02 -12.20 -2.42
CA ASN A 300 10.12 -13.47 -3.14
C ASN A 300 9.31 -13.48 -4.43
N SER A 301 8.18 -12.76 -4.50
CA SER A 301 7.36 -12.62 -5.69
C SER A 301 8.08 -11.91 -6.83
N LEU A 302 8.87 -10.86 -6.54
CA LEU A 302 9.67 -10.16 -7.54
C LEU A 302 10.83 -11.03 -8.02
N ARG A 303 11.50 -11.71 -7.10
CA ARG A 303 12.58 -12.66 -7.44
C ARG A 303 12.04 -13.81 -8.29
N GLN A 304 10.89 -14.38 -7.91
CA GLN A 304 10.25 -15.45 -8.66
C GLN A 304 9.85 -14.99 -10.06
N SER A 305 9.21 -13.81 -10.19
CA SER A 305 8.84 -13.25 -11.49
C SER A 305 10.04 -13.01 -12.41
N TYR A 306 11.16 -12.52 -11.83
CA TYR A 306 12.41 -12.38 -12.57
C TYR A 306 12.97 -13.73 -13.01
N GLU A 307 13.04 -14.70 -12.10
CA GLU A 307 13.54 -16.04 -12.40
C GLU A 307 12.69 -16.74 -13.45
N ASP A 308 11.36 -16.66 -13.34
CA ASP A 308 10.43 -17.27 -14.30
C ASP A 308 10.58 -16.64 -15.69
N THR A 309 10.73 -15.32 -15.74
CA THR A 309 10.98 -14.60 -17.01
C THR A 309 12.30 -15.03 -17.65
N VAL A 310 13.35 -15.20 -16.85
CA VAL A 310 14.69 -15.55 -17.35
C VAL A 310 14.84 -17.04 -17.64
N LYS A 311 14.26 -17.93 -16.81
CA LYS A 311 14.37 -19.39 -16.95
C LYS A 311 13.54 -19.97 -18.10
N SER A 312 12.48 -19.28 -18.53
CA SER A 312 11.53 -19.78 -19.52
C SER A 312 12.08 -19.87 -20.96
N SER A 313 13.34 -19.48 -21.20
CA SER A 313 13.89 -19.43 -22.54
C SER A 313 15.23 -20.17 -22.71
N SER A 314 15.38 -20.83 -23.85
CA SER A 314 16.65 -21.40 -24.34
C SER A 314 17.75 -20.33 -24.50
N THR A 315 17.43 -19.06 -24.44
CA THR A 315 18.28 -17.88 -24.62
C THR A 315 18.38 -17.01 -23.35
N MET A 316 18.58 -17.65 -22.22
CA MET A 316 18.64 -17.00 -20.88
C MET A 316 19.56 -15.75 -20.84
N VAL A 317 20.69 -15.75 -21.55
CA VAL A 317 21.62 -14.62 -21.61
C VAL A 317 21.01 -13.41 -22.32
N ILE A 318 20.28 -13.63 -23.42
CA ILE A 318 19.66 -12.56 -24.20
C ILE A 318 18.55 -11.89 -23.37
N TYR A 319 17.71 -12.66 -22.66
CA TYR A 319 16.66 -12.10 -21.82
C TYR A 319 17.22 -11.24 -20.67
N ARG A 320 18.31 -11.66 -20.03
CA ARG A 320 18.98 -10.84 -19.00
C ARG A 320 19.50 -9.53 -19.59
N LYS A 321 20.12 -9.57 -20.78
CA LYS A 321 20.59 -8.38 -21.50
C LYS A 321 19.42 -7.46 -21.86
N VAL A 322 18.29 -8.01 -22.34
CA VAL A 322 17.08 -7.24 -22.67
C VAL A 322 16.50 -6.58 -21.41
N LEU A 323 16.34 -7.32 -20.32
CA LEU A 323 15.83 -6.77 -19.07
C LEU A 323 16.76 -5.65 -18.53
N TYR A 324 18.08 -5.84 -18.64
CA TYR A 324 19.05 -4.82 -18.26
C TYR A 324 18.93 -3.57 -19.14
N ALA A 325 18.85 -3.72 -20.46
CA ALA A 325 18.64 -2.59 -21.38
C ALA A 325 17.31 -1.87 -21.11
N THR A 326 16.24 -2.63 -20.81
CA THR A 326 14.94 -2.07 -20.43
C THR A 326 15.02 -1.25 -19.12
N ALA A 327 15.74 -1.78 -18.13
CA ALA A 327 15.91 -1.09 -16.85
C ALA A 327 16.68 0.23 -16.96
N LEU A 328 17.45 0.43 -18.02
CA LEU A 328 18.17 1.67 -18.29
C LEU A 328 17.38 2.68 -19.13
N CYS A 329 16.18 2.33 -19.59
CA CYS A 329 15.29 3.28 -20.24
C CYS A 329 14.63 4.17 -19.18
N TYR A 330 14.69 5.49 -19.36
CA TYR A 330 14.18 6.46 -18.38
C TYR A 330 12.70 6.82 -18.57
N ASP A 331 12.09 6.44 -19.70
CA ASP A 331 10.72 6.79 -20.05
C ASP A 331 9.72 5.87 -19.34
N GLU A 332 8.57 6.42 -18.94
CA GLU A 332 7.47 5.67 -18.33
C GLU A 332 6.85 4.66 -19.32
N PHE A 333 6.85 5.01 -20.62
CA PHE A 333 6.39 4.15 -21.71
C PHE A 333 7.56 3.79 -22.63
N ILE A 334 8.12 2.60 -22.41
CA ILE A 334 9.27 2.12 -23.16
C ILE A 334 8.81 1.45 -24.46
N ARG A 335 9.31 1.91 -25.61
CA ARG A 335 9.04 1.30 -26.91
C ARG A 335 10.13 0.28 -27.24
N SER A 336 9.78 -0.76 -28.00
CA SER A 336 10.75 -1.78 -28.45
C SER A 336 11.97 -1.21 -29.19
N LYS A 337 11.82 -0.06 -29.87
CA LYS A 337 12.92 0.67 -30.52
C LYS A 337 13.92 1.25 -29.52
N ASP A 338 13.43 1.73 -28.38
CA ASP A 338 14.26 2.37 -27.34
C ASP A 338 15.09 1.30 -26.63
N ILE A 339 14.47 0.15 -26.33
CA ILE A 339 15.19 -1.02 -25.78
C ILE A 339 16.27 -1.49 -26.75
N ARG A 340 15.97 -1.61 -28.04
CA ARG A 340 16.95 -2.04 -29.06
C ARG A 340 18.11 -1.06 -29.19
N PHE A 341 17.84 0.25 -29.11
CA PHE A 341 18.86 1.28 -29.14
C PHE A 341 19.81 1.16 -27.95
N ILE A 342 19.26 1.07 -26.72
CA ILE A 342 20.06 0.90 -25.50
C ILE A 342 20.82 -0.43 -25.51
N TYR A 343 20.17 -1.52 -25.95
CA TYR A 343 20.82 -2.82 -26.05
C TYR A 343 22.03 -2.79 -26.98
N LYS A 344 21.85 -2.21 -28.19
CA LYS A 344 22.96 -2.06 -29.16
C LYS A 344 24.08 -1.19 -28.60
N LEU A 345 23.74 -0.12 -27.89
CA LEU A 345 24.73 0.78 -27.29
C LEU A 345 25.58 0.09 -26.21
N ILE A 346 24.99 -0.81 -25.43
CA ILE A 346 25.65 -1.45 -24.28
C ILE A 346 26.40 -2.72 -24.67
N PHE A 347 25.75 -3.56 -25.48
CA PHE A 347 26.26 -4.90 -25.79
C PHE A 347 26.91 -5.02 -27.16
N GLU A 348 26.85 -3.94 -27.96
CA GLU A 348 27.36 -3.92 -29.35
C GLU A 348 26.75 -5.03 -30.26
N GLU A 349 25.58 -5.53 -29.87
CA GLU A 349 24.84 -6.61 -30.54
C GLU A 349 23.47 -6.08 -31.04
N GLU A 350 22.92 -6.68 -32.07
CA GLU A 350 21.57 -6.38 -32.57
C GLU A 350 20.57 -7.45 -32.13
N ILE A 351 19.41 -7.02 -31.60
CA ILE A 351 18.29 -7.91 -31.31
C ILE A 351 17.34 -7.88 -32.50
N THR A 352 17.14 -9.04 -33.14
CA THR A 352 16.09 -9.26 -34.14
C THR A 352 14.79 -9.62 -33.43
N GLN A 353 13.70 -8.99 -33.86
CA GLN A 353 12.35 -9.33 -33.38
C GLN A 353 12.00 -10.71 -34.00
N GLN A 354 12.12 -11.77 -33.19
CA GLN A 354 11.44 -13.03 -33.55
C GLN A 354 9.95 -12.86 -33.16
N ARG A 355 9.08 -13.18 -34.15
CA ARG A 355 7.62 -13.16 -34.00
C ARG A 355 7.12 -14.18 -33.00
#